data_b7f2f4edbdb5f933d628f5900ab375ba
#
_entry.id   b7f2f4edbdb5f933d628f5900ab375ba
#
_cell.length_a   1.000
_cell.length_b   1.000
_cell.length_c   1.000
_cell.angle_alpha   90.00
_cell.angle_beta   90.00
_cell.angle_gamma   90.00
#
_symmetry.space_group_name_H-M   'P 1'
#
loop_
_entity.id
_entity.type
_entity.pdbx_description
1 polymer ?
#
loop_
_entity_poly.entity_id
_entity_poly.type
_entity_poly.pdbx_seq_one_letter_code
_entity_poly.pdbx_strand_id
1 'polypeptide(L)'
;KNSEKFYDKKDFMLYTLDISGIQKFIYTINIQGALKTLRARSFYLEIFMEHILDELLDKLELSRANIIYTGGGHCYLILANTDETKQTLDEFEKAVNGWLIDNFATGLYVAGGYAECSSNDIQNKPDGSYAELFAEICKNISHKKLHRYSASDILKLNSSFSGDGKRECKCCKSPSFLVKSISDNGQEEYRCEFCNSLIKLSDDILNKEFFAVLKTTQKAGIKLPFGCRLVADDANSLKQKMKDSCEYVRSYCKGKLNIGQDISSHLWVGDYHAKNNQTDELAKSSTGISRIAVLRADVDNLGHAFVSGVDRDDCGRKYVTLSRTASLSRQLSLFFKHHINSILKNGTYGNISKSGKRNISIVYSGGDDVFVVGAWDDVISFAVDLTDKFREFTEGTLTISAGIGIYDFSFTISICAQEVDKLESTSKSYSKHKNDIPE
;
A
#
# COMPACT_ATOMS: atom_id res chain seq x y z
N LYS A 1 35.54 -4.62 -28.96
CA LYS A 1 35.93 -5.51 -27.81
C LYS A 1 35.92 -4.83 -26.45
N ASN A 2 36.28 -3.51 -26.33
CA ASN A 2 36.21 -2.80 -25.04
C ASN A 2 34.80 -2.33 -24.68
N SER A 3 33.94 -2.03 -25.65
CA SER A 3 32.56 -1.59 -25.39
C SER A 3 31.67 -2.72 -24.85
N GLU A 4 31.85 -3.96 -25.32
CA GLU A 4 31.08 -5.10 -24.83
C GLU A 4 31.36 -5.38 -23.34
N LYS A 5 32.65 -5.33 -22.93
CA LYS A 5 33.05 -5.50 -21.53
C LYS A 5 32.51 -4.39 -20.60
N PHE A 6 32.28 -3.20 -21.13
CA PHE A 6 31.71 -2.10 -20.36
C PHE A 6 30.24 -2.35 -19.98
N TYR A 7 29.44 -2.86 -20.90
CA TYR A 7 28.02 -3.15 -20.64
C TYR A 7 27.79 -4.38 -19.77
N ASP A 8 28.79 -5.26 -19.60
CA ASP A 8 28.73 -6.45 -18.73
C ASP A 8 29.17 -6.14 -17.28
N LYS A 9 29.73 -4.94 -17.05
CA LYS A 9 30.16 -4.56 -15.71
C LYS A 9 28.97 -4.35 -14.79
N LYS A 10 28.97 -5.00 -13.63
CA LYS A 10 27.92 -4.89 -12.62
C LYS A 10 28.05 -3.59 -11.82
N ASP A 11 27.86 -2.47 -12.48
CA ASP A 11 27.91 -1.13 -11.87
C ASP A 11 26.61 -0.71 -11.18
N PHE A 12 25.53 -1.45 -11.39
CA PHE A 12 24.22 -1.19 -10.83
C PHE A 12 23.78 -2.30 -9.89
N MET A 13 22.83 -1.97 -9.03
CA MET A 13 22.02 -2.94 -8.30
C MET A 13 20.54 -2.62 -8.45
N LEU A 14 19.74 -3.64 -8.67
CA LEU A 14 18.29 -3.55 -8.52
C LEU A 14 17.94 -3.87 -7.06
N TYR A 15 17.46 -2.89 -6.32
CA TYR A 15 17.11 -3.00 -4.91
C TYR A 15 15.60 -2.95 -4.71
N THR A 16 15.12 -3.66 -3.71
CA THR A 16 13.72 -3.67 -3.32
C THR A 16 13.54 -3.53 -1.81
N LEU A 17 12.46 -2.89 -1.40
CA LEU A 17 11.90 -2.95 -0.06
C LEU A 17 10.52 -3.59 -0.12
N ASP A 18 10.21 -4.41 0.87
CA ASP A 18 8.93 -5.11 1.01
C ASP A 18 8.46 -5.05 2.47
N ILE A 19 7.28 -4.50 2.69
CA ILE A 19 6.66 -4.41 4.01
C ILE A 19 5.87 -5.69 4.28
N SER A 20 6.24 -6.42 5.30
CA SER A 20 5.52 -7.59 5.79
C SER A 20 4.55 -7.24 6.92
N GLY A 21 3.40 -7.91 6.97
CA GLY A 21 2.40 -7.72 8.04
C GLY A 21 1.31 -6.72 7.70
N ILE A 22 1.26 -6.18 6.48
CA ILE A 22 0.32 -5.16 6.01
C ILE A 22 -1.13 -5.56 6.31
N GLN A 23 -1.56 -6.73 5.89
CA GLN A 23 -2.94 -7.19 6.07
C GLN A 23 -3.29 -7.29 7.55
N LYS A 24 -2.44 -7.94 8.36
CA LYS A 24 -2.64 -8.04 9.80
C LYS A 24 -2.71 -6.65 10.43
N PHE A 25 -1.85 -5.72 10.04
CA PHE A 25 -1.87 -4.35 10.53
C PHE A 25 -3.16 -3.63 10.16
N ILE A 26 -3.64 -3.71 8.92
CA ILE A 26 -4.88 -3.06 8.47
C ILE A 26 -6.08 -3.67 9.20
N TYR A 27 -6.22 -4.99 9.23
CA TYR A 27 -7.43 -5.67 9.68
C TYR A 27 -7.51 -5.97 11.19
N THR A 28 -6.50 -5.64 11.98
CA THR A 28 -6.53 -5.83 13.45
C THR A 28 -7.44 -4.80 14.14
N ILE A 29 -8.72 -4.69 13.73
CA ILE A 29 -9.64 -3.71 14.31
C ILE A 29 -10.96 -4.38 14.68
N ASN A 30 -11.38 -4.14 15.94
CA ASN A 30 -12.54 -4.78 16.53
C ASN A 30 -13.50 -3.74 17.15
N ILE A 31 -13.81 -2.64 16.41
CA ILE A 31 -14.66 -1.53 16.91
C ILE A 31 -15.68 -1.06 15.88
N GLN A 32 -16.74 -0.42 16.37
CA GLN A 32 -17.64 0.38 15.55
C GLN A 32 -16.86 1.53 14.88
N GLY A 33 -17.19 1.87 13.62
CA GLY A 33 -16.40 2.81 12.83
C GLY A 33 -15.14 2.18 12.18
N ALA A 34 -15.12 0.85 12.05
CA ALA A 34 -13.99 0.10 11.49
C ALA A 34 -13.53 0.63 10.12
N LEU A 35 -14.45 1.00 9.22
CA LEU A 35 -14.11 1.46 7.87
C LEU A 35 -13.21 2.70 7.86
N LYS A 36 -13.49 3.68 8.74
CA LYS A 36 -12.66 4.88 8.87
C LYS A 36 -11.22 4.50 9.29
N THR A 37 -11.11 3.65 10.30
CA THR A 37 -9.80 3.25 10.85
C THR A 37 -9.03 2.35 9.88
N LEU A 38 -9.70 1.47 9.15
CA LEU A 38 -9.10 0.64 8.10
C LEU A 38 -8.49 1.51 7.00
N ARG A 39 -9.24 2.49 6.49
CA ARG A 39 -8.75 3.46 5.50
C ARG A 39 -7.55 4.24 6.00
N ALA A 40 -7.59 4.74 7.22
CA ALA A 40 -6.48 5.47 7.80
C ALA A 40 -5.22 4.63 7.94
N ARG A 41 -5.35 3.34 8.30
CA ARG A 41 -4.22 2.41 8.37
C ARG A 41 -3.62 2.12 7.01
N SER A 42 -4.46 1.90 6.00
CA SER A 42 -4.01 1.68 4.63
C SER A 42 -3.26 2.91 4.09
N PHE A 43 -3.87 4.09 4.21
CA PHE A 43 -3.24 5.35 3.81
C PHE A 43 -1.93 5.62 4.57
N TYR A 44 -1.91 5.34 5.87
CA TYR A 44 -0.69 5.48 6.66
C TYR A 44 0.45 4.59 6.15
N LEU A 45 0.17 3.33 5.78
CA LEU A 45 1.19 2.45 5.22
C LEU A 45 1.69 2.92 3.85
N GLU A 46 0.83 3.50 3.04
CA GLU A 46 1.23 4.11 1.77
C GLU A 46 2.17 5.30 2.00
N ILE A 47 1.80 6.23 2.87
CA ILE A 47 2.68 7.35 3.25
C ILE A 47 3.96 6.87 3.94
N PHE A 48 3.88 5.83 4.77
CA PHE A 48 5.05 5.25 5.41
C PHE A 48 6.06 4.73 4.37
N MET A 49 5.59 4.01 3.34
CA MET A 49 6.46 3.54 2.25
C MET A 49 7.08 4.73 1.50
N GLU A 50 6.29 5.71 1.08
CA GLU A 50 6.78 6.89 0.39
C GLU A 50 7.81 7.66 1.23
N HIS A 51 7.55 7.80 2.54
CA HIS A 51 8.45 8.49 3.45
C HIS A 51 9.79 7.76 3.61
N ILE A 52 9.78 6.44 3.82
CA ILE A 52 11.05 5.69 3.95
C ILE A 52 11.83 5.66 2.63
N LEU A 53 11.14 5.67 1.49
CA LEU A 53 11.80 5.79 0.19
C LEU A 53 12.48 7.15 0.01
N ASP A 54 11.79 8.24 0.32
CA ASP A 54 12.36 9.58 0.23
C ASP A 54 13.53 9.75 1.21
N GLU A 55 13.45 9.23 2.45
CA GLU A 55 14.56 9.24 3.41
C GLU A 55 15.76 8.42 2.94
N LEU A 56 15.53 7.28 2.28
CA LEU A 56 16.61 6.48 1.70
C LEU A 56 17.28 7.21 0.53
N LEU A 57 16.49 7.78 -0.37
CA LEU A 57 17.00 8.54 -1.51
C LEU A 57 17.80 9.76 -1.06
N ASP A 58 17.31 10.50 -0.06
CA ASP A 58 18.04 11.63 0.53
C ASP A 58 19.39 11.20 1.12
N LYS A 59 19.46 10.06 1.81
CA LYS A 59 20.72 9.49 2.36
C LYS A 59 21.71 9.07 1.27
N LEU A 60 21.21 8.62 0.13
CA LEU A 60 22.01 8.21 -1.02
C LEU A 60 22.29 9.37 -1.99
N GLU A 61 21.85 10.59 -1.69
CA GLU A 61 21.94 11.78 -2.55
C GLU A 61 21.32 11.55 -3.94
N LEU A 62 20.22 10.77 -3.98
CA LEU A 62 19.50 10.40 -5.19
C LEU A 62 18.13 11.10 -5.26
N SER A 63 17.46 10.94 -6.39
CA SER A 63 16.13 11.50 -6.61
C SER A 63 15.08 10.39 -6.86
N ARG A 64 13.82 10.78 -6.86
CA ARG A 64 12.70 9.85 -7.18
C ARG A 64 12.75 9.26 -8.60
N ALA A 65 13.64 9.77 -9.48
CA ALA A 65 13.91 9.15 -10.79
C ALA A 65 14.53 7.75 -10.67
N ASN A 66 15.12 7.41 -9.52
CA ASN A 66 15.66 6.09 -9.22
C ASN A 66 14.58 5.07 -8.84
N ILE A 67 13.35 5.51 -8.57
CA ILE A 67 12.21 4.64 -8.27
C ILE A 67 11.64 4.09 -9.58
N ILE A 68 11.75 2.78 -9.75
CA ILE A 68 11.16 2.08 -10.89
C ILE A 68 9.69 1.77 -10.63
N TYR A 69 9.38 1.37 -9.39
CA TYR A 69 8.05 1.02 -8.94
C TYR A 69 7.87 1.30 -7.46
N THR A 70 6.66 1.72 -7.06
CA THR A 70 6.18 1.72 -5.67
C THR A 70 4.68 1.43 -5.65
N GLY A 71 4.26 0.51 -4.79
CA GLY A 71 2.85 0.16 -4.61
C GLY A 71 2.67 -1.09 -3.76
N GLY A 72 1.53 -1.21 -3.08
CA GLY A 72 1.20 -2.40 -2.28
C GLY A 72 2.16 -2.68 -1.10
N GLY A 73 2.94 -1.70 -0.66
CA GLY A 73 3.98 -1.90 0.36
C GLY A 73 5.29 -2.48 -0.18
N HIS A 74 5.49 -2.41 -1.49
CA HIS A 74 6.65 -2.93 -2.20
C HIS A 74 7.21 -1.88 -3.17
N CYS A 75 8.52 -1.85 -3.38
CA CYS A 75 9.16 -0.95 -4.34
C CYS A 75 10.36 -1.58 -5.01
N TYR A 76 10.75 -1.03 -6.17
CA TYR A 76 12.03 -1.31 -6.83
C TYR A 76 12.77 -0.01 -7.13
N LEU A 77 14.08 -0.02 -6.88
CA LEU A 77 15.00 1.09 -7.14
C LEU A 77 16.19 0.61 -7.96
N ILE A 78 16.71 1.48 -8.80
CA ILE A 78 18.01 1.26 -9.44
C ILE A 78 19.06 2.13 -8.73
N LEU A 79 20.10 1.50 -8.20
CA LEU A 79 21.13 2.12 -7.38
C LEU A 79 22.52 1.82 -7.94
N ALA A 80 23.53 2.59 -7.52
CA ALA A 80 24.93 2.30 -7.82
C ALA A 80 25.40 1.10 -6.99
N ASN A 81 26.12 0.17 -7.61
CA ASN A 81 26.69 -0.99 -6.93
C ASN A 81 28.04 -0.63 -6.29
N THR A 82 28.00 0.03 -5.15
CA THR A 82 29.17 0.38 -4.35
C THR A 82 29.06 -0.16 -2.93
N ASP A 83 30.20 -0.34 -2.26
CA ASP A 83 30.20 -0.79 -0.86
C ASP A 83 29.54 0.21 0.07
N GLU A 84 29.68 1.52 -0.23
CA GLU A 84 29.02 2.60 0.50
C GLU A 84 27.49 2.51 0.38
N THR A 85 26.97 2.26 -0.83
CA THR A 85 25.54 2.05 -1.04
C THR A 85 25.04 0.86 -0.22
N LYS A 86 25.75 -0.28 -0.28
CA LYS A 86 25.37 -1.51 0.47
C LYS A 86 25.34 -1.25 1.98
N GLN A 87 26.35 -0.58 2.51
CA GLN A 87 26.41 -0.22 3.93
C GLN A 87 25.23 0.69 4.31
N THR A 88 24.95 1.71 3.50
CA THR A 88 23.82 2.64 3.72
C THR A 88 22.48 1.90 3.74
N LEU A 89 22.27 0.93 2.83
CA LEU A 89 21.07 0.11 2.79
C LEU A 89 20.89 -0.74 4.06
N ASP A 90 21.96 -1.39 4.53
CA ASP A 90 21.91 -2.22 5.74
C ASP A 90 21.66 -1.38 7.00
N GLU A 91 22.32 -0.24 7.13
CA GLU A 91 22.11 0.70 8.24
C GLU A 91 20.67 1.28 8.23
N PHE A 92 20.18 1.63 7.05
CA PHE A 92 18.84 2.16 6.86
C PHE A 92 17.76 1.13 7.23
N GLU A 93 17.88 -0.10 6.72
CA GLU A 93 16.95 -1.19 7.01
C GLU A 93 16.90 -1.49 8.52
N LYS A 94 18.07 -1.53 9.16
CA LYS A 94 18.20 -1.72 10.60
C LYS A 94 17.53 -0.60 11.39
N ALA A 95 17.71 0.65 10.99
CA ALA A 95 17.09 1.80 11.64
C ALA A 95 15.57 1.80 11.51
N VAL A 96 15.04 1.50 10.31
CA VAL A 96 13.59 1.39 10.06
C VAL A 96 12.99 0.25 10.89
N ASN A 97 13.58 -0.95 10.87
CA ASN A 97 13.08 -2.09 11.63
C ASN A 97 13.18 -1.87 13.14
N GLY A 98 14.23 -1.22 13.64
CA GLY A 98 14.33 -0.80 15.02
C GLY A 98 13.17 0.09 15.46
N TRP A 99 12.82 1.07 14.61
CA TRP A 99 11.66 1.94 14.83
C TRP A 99 10.32 1.17 14.76
N LEU A 100 10.19 0.21 13.84
CA LEU A 100 9.00 -0.65 13.74
C LEU A 100 8.82 -1.52 14.98
N ILE A 101 9.88 -2.10 15.51
CA ILE A 101 9.85 -2.87 16.76
C ILE A 101 9.35 -2.00 17.91
N ASP A 102 9.83 -0.76 18.03
CA ASP A 102 9.45 0.15 19.10
C ASP A 102 7.99 0.59 19.06
N ASN A 103 7.41 0.68 17.87
CA ASN A 103 6.06 1.19 17.69
C ASN A 103 5.00 0.09 17.43
N PHE A 104 5.40 -1.04 16.85
CA PHE A 104 4.46 -2.10 16.37
C PHE A 104 4.89 -3.51 16.80
N ALA A 105 5.95 -3.66 17.58
CA ALA A 105 6.51 -4.95 17.97
C ALA A 105 6.77 -5.85 16.74
N THR A 106 6.11 -6.99 16.63
CA THR A 106 6.23 -7.91 15.49
C THR A 106 5.18 -7.67 14.39
N GLY A 107 4.37 -6.59 14.51
CA GLY A 107 3.23 -6.34 13.61
C GLY A 107 3.63 -5.95 12.20
N LEU A 108 4.73 -5.24 12.04
CA LEU A 108 5.28 -4.79 10.76
C LEU A 108 6.79 -5.07 10.69
N TYR A 109 7.27 -5.38 9.51
CA TYR A 109 8.69 -5.59 9.23
C TYR A 109 9.00 -5.19 7.79
N VAL A 110 10.12 -4.52 7.55
CA VAL A 110 10.63 -4.16 6.22
C VAL A 110 11.80 -5.06 5.86
N ALA A 111 11.67 -5.80 4.77
CA ALA A 111 12.75 -6.59 4.20
C ALA A 111 13.34 -5.88 2.98
N GLY A 112 14.63 -5.58 3.02
CA GLY A 112 15.40 -5.08 1.88
C GLY A 112 16.15 -6.21 1.18
N GLY A 113 16.27 -6.18 -0.14
CA GLY A 113 17.04 -7.14 -0.91
C GLY A 113 17.52 -6.53 -2.23
N TYR A 114 18.66 -6.97 -2.72
CA TYR A 114 19.20 -6.51 -3.99
C TYR A 114 19.81 -7.64 -4.81
N ALA A 115 19.92 -7.40 -6.11
CA ALA A 115 20.75 -8.16 -7.02
C ALA A 115 21.67 -7.21 -7.79
N GLU A 116 22.96 -7.58 -7.91
CA GLU A 116 23.93 -6.81 -8.69
C GLU A 116 23.69 -7.04 -10.18
N CYS A 117 23.61 -5.96 -10.94
CA CYS A 117 23.28 -6.02 -12.36
C CYS A 117 24.15 -5.13 -13.23
N SER A 118 24.30 -5.55 -14.47
CA SER A 118 24.94 -4.81 -15.55
C SER A 118 23.88 -4.12 -16.44
N SER A 119 24.31 -3.25 -17.32
CA SER A 119 23.43 -2.66 -18.34
C SER A 119 22.83 -3.73 -19.26
N ASN A 120 23.57 -4.81 -19.54
CA ASN A 120 23.07 -5.91 -20.34
C ASN A 120 22.02 -6.73 -19.61
N ASP A 121 22.16 -7.00 -18.30
CA ASP A 121 21.15 -7.71 -17.50
C ASP A 121 19.81 -6.96 -17.50
N ILE A 122 19.84 -5.62 -17.34
CA ILE A 122 18.65 -4.77 -17.37
C ILE A 122 17.95 -4.79 -18.74
N GLN A 123 18.70 -5.06 -19.81
CA GLN A 123 18.21 -5.21 -21.18
C GLN A 123 17.89 -6.68 -21.55
N ASN A 124 17.93 -7.61 -20.59
CA ASN A 124 17.75 -9.04 -20.80
C ASN A 124 18.78 -9.63 -21.80
N LYS A 125 20.03 -9.31 -21.61
CA LYS A 125 21.17 -9.80 -22.41
C LYS A 125 22.23 -10.43 -21.50
N PRO A 126 22.48 -11.76 -21.56
CA PRO A 126 21.80 -12.75 -22.44
C PRO A 126 20.32 -12.91 -22.07
N ASP A 127 19.59 -13.54 -22.99
CA ASP A 127 18.17 -13.85 -22.76
C ASP A 127 17.99 -14.68 -21.47
N GLY A 128 17.07 -14.23 -20.61
CA GLY A 128 16.83 -14.81 -19.29
C GLY A 128 17.52 -14.08 -18.13
N SER A 129 18.56 -13.26 -18.35
CA SER A 129 19.29 -12.57 -17.30
C SER A 129 18.39 -11.62 -16.48
N TYR A 130 17.40 -11.01 -17.11
CA TYR A 130 16.42 -10.15 -16.42
C TYR A 130 15.56 -10.95 -15.41
N ALA A 131 15.10 -12.14 -15.78
CA ALA A 131 14.36 -13.01 -14.87
C ALA A 131 15.21 -13.50 -13.70
N GLU A 132 16.50 -13.79 -13.93
CA GLU A 132 17.45 -14.20 -12.90
C GLU A 132 17.65 -13.11 -11.84
N LEU A 133 17.68 -11.81 -12.22
CA LEU A 133 17.75 -10.70 -11.26
C LEU A 133 16.59 -10.72 -10.27
N PHE A 134 15.37 -10.88 -10.77
CA PHE A 134 14.18 -10.93 -9.91
C PHE A 134 14.17 -12.20 -9.04
N ALA A 135 14.60 -13.34 -9.57
CA ALA A 135 14.70 -14.57 -8.80
C ALA A 135 15.71 -14.42 -7.64
N GLU A 136 16.85 -13.78 -7.88
CA GLU A 136 17.86 -13.51 -6.85
C GLU A 136 17.31 -12.56 -5.78
N ILE A 137 16.66 -11.47 -6.16
CA ILE A 137 16.01 -10.54 -5.25
C ILE A 137 14.96 -11.25 -4.39
N CYS A 138 14.07 -12.03 -5.00
CA CYS A 138 13.04 -12.78 -4.27
C CYS A 138 13.63 -13.75 -3.25
N LYS A 139 14.75 -14.41 -3.59
CA LYS A 139 15.49 -15.29 -2.69
C LYS A 139 16.05 -14.51 -1.50
N ASN A 140 16.68 -13.34 -1.73
CA ASN A 140 17.25 -12.50 -0.69
C ASN A 140 16.17 -11.96 0.26
N ILE A 141 15.05 -11.48 -0.27
CA ILE A 141 13.89 -11.04 0.52
C ILE A 141 13.31 -12.18 1.37
N SER A 142 13.13 -13.36 0.76
CA SER A 142 12.59 -14.54 1.45
C SER A 142 13.49 -14.95 2.62
N HIS A 143 14.80 -14.95 2.41
CA HIS A 143 15.76 -15.23 3.46
C HIS A 143 15.64 -14.22 4.63
N LYS A 144 15.58 -12.90 4.35
CA LYS A 144 15.41 -11.87 5.38
C LYS A 144 14.07 -12.00 6.11
N LYS A 145 12.99 -12.33 5.40
CA LYS A 145 11.67 -12.56 6.00
C LYS A 145 11.65 -13.76 6.96
N LEU A 146 12.49 -14.76 6.75
CA LEU A 146 12.65 -15.90 7.67
C LEU A 146 13.55 -15.56 8.87
N HIS A 147 14.46 -14.60 8.74
CA HIS A 147 15.45 -14.21 9.77
C HIS A 147 15.28 -12.74 10.16
N ARG A 148 14.04 -12.35 10.57
CA ARG A 148 13.65 -10.95 10.79
C ARG A 148 14.37 -10.27 11.94
N TYR A 149 14.65 -10.98 13.01
CA TYR A 149 15.05 -10.40 14.29
C TYR A 149 16.40 -10.96 14.76
N SER A 150 17.28 -10.07 15.16
CA SER A 150 18.53 -10.42 15.84
C SER A 150 18.26 -10.92 17.27
N ALA A 151 19.24 -11.53 17.90
CA ALA A 151 19.14 -11.92 19.32
C ALA A 151 18.82 -10.72 20.23
N SER A 152 19.39 -9.55 19.94
CA SER A 152 19.09 -8.31 20.68
C SER A 152 17.65 -7.84 20.48
N ASP A 153 17.10 -7.96 19.27
CA ASP A 153 15.70 -7.62 19.00
C ASP A 153 14.75 -8.57 19.74
N ILE A 154 15.07 -9.87 19.77
CA ILE A 154 14.29 -10.87 20.50
C ILE A 154 14.30 -10.57 21.99
N LEU A 155 15.46 -10.23 22.57
CA LEU A 155 15.56 -9.82 23.97
C LEU A 155 14.73 -8.57 24.24
N LYS A 156 14.78 -7.57 23.37
CA LYS A 156 13.98 -6.33 23.47
C LYS A 156 12.48 -6.62 23.39
N LEU A 157 12.03 -7.47 22.46
CA LEU A 157 10.63 -7.88 22.31
C LEU A 157 10.10 -8.66 23.52
N ASN A 158 10.97 -9.42 24.18
CA ASN A 158 10.63 -10.19 25.40
C ASN A 158 10.85 -9.41 26.70
N SER A 159 11.47 -8.22 26.65
CA SER A 159 11.58 -7.37 27.83
C SER A 159 10.19 -6.91 28.25
N SER A 160 9.95 -6.92 29.56
CA SER A 160 8.66 -6.56 30.14
C SER A 160 8.23 -5.17 29.67
N PHE A 161 7.05 -5.09 29.06
CA PHE A 161 6.45 -3.81 28.67
C PHE A 161 6.16 -2.96 29.93
N SER A 162 6.68 -1.74 29.97
CA SER A 162 6.53 -0.80 31.08
C SER A 162 5.24 0.04 30.99
N GLY A 163 4.15 -0.53 30.49
CA GLY A 163 2.83 0.09 30.56
C GLY A 163 2.27 0.06 31.98
N ASP A 164 1.17 0.80 32.24
CA ASP A 164 0.48 0.73 33.53
C ASP A 164 -0.18 -0.64 33.81
N GLY A 165 -0.07 -1.57 32.86
CA GLY A 165 -0.50 -2.98 32.94
C GLY A 165 -2.00 -3.20 33.13
N LYS A 166 -2.79 -2.12 33.22
CA LYS A 166 -4.19 -2.21 33.64
C LYS A 166 -5.18 -2.32 32.50
N ARG A 167 -4.82 -1.88 31.29
CA ARG A 167 -5.75 -1.84 30.14
C ARG A 167 -5.01 -1.99 28.82
N GLU A 168 -5.69 -2.57 27.85
CA GLU A 168 -5.27 -2.63 26.44
C GLU A 168 -5.98 -1.57 25.60
N CYS A 169 -5.31 -1.12 24.54
CA CYS A 169 -5.93 -0.25 23.56
C CYS A 169 -7.16 -0.91 22.94
N LYS A 170 -8.31 -0.25 22.99
CA LYS A 170 -9.57 -0.80 22.46
C LYS A 170 -9.47 -1.13 20.98
N CYS A 171 -8.63 -0.40 20.21
CA CYS A 171 -8.47 -0.58 18.76
C CYS A 171 -7.51 -1.73 18.39
N CYS A 172 -6.27 -1.66 18.88
CA CYS A 172 -5.19 -2.56 18.43
C CYS A 172 -4.80 -3.62 19.47
N LYS A 173 -5.44 -3.61 20.64
CA LYS A 173 -5.15 -4.52 21.75
C LYS A 173 -3.72 -4.44 22.31
N SER A 174 -2.95 -3.45 21.87
CA SER A 174 -1.60 -3.24 22.39
C SER A 174 -1.65 -2.75 23.84
N PRO A 175 -0.83 -3.31 24.72
CA PRO A 175 -0.61 -2.79 26.08
C PRO A 175 0.28 -1.55 26.00
N SER A 176 -0.28 -0.37 25.86
CA SER A 176 0.46 0.90 25.76
C SER A 176 -0.18 1.97 26.64
N PHE A 177 0.51 3.10 26.82
CA PHE A 177 -0.10 4.25 27.48
C PHE A 177 -1.34 4.69 26.71
N LEU A 178 -2.48 4.76 27.41
CA LEU A 178 -3.77 5.00 26.82
C LEU A 178 -4.20 6.45 27.04
N VAL A 179 -4.77 7.01 25.99
CA VAL A 179 -5.42 8.33 26.01
C VAL A 179 -6.93 8.12 26.08
N LYS A 180 -7.60 8.85 26.94
CA LYS A 180 -9.06 8.90 27.01
C LYS A 180 -9.58 9.61 25.74
N SER A 181 -10.47 8.97 25.02
CA SER A 181 -11.14 9.52 23.83
C SER A 181 -12.64 9.27 23.91
N ILE A 182 -13.40 10.00 23.12
CA ILE A 182 -14.86 9.82 23.03
C ILE A 182 -15.12 9.10 21.71
N SER A 183 -15.91 8.03 21.75
CA SER A 183 -16.38 7.32 20.55
C SER A 183 -17.47 8.13 19.81
N ASP A 184 -17.76 7.76 18.55
CA ASP A 184 -18.83 8.39 17.77
C ASP A 184 -20.21 8.28 18.47
N ASN A 185 -20.39 7.32 19.38
CA ASN A 185 -21.60 7.14 20.20
C ASN A 185 -21.57 7.87 21.55
N GLY A 186 -20.60 8.78 21.77
CA GLY A 186 -20.46 9.54 23.01
C GLY A 186 -19.92 8.75 24.21
N GLN A 187 -19.50 7.49 24.05
CA GLN A 187 -18.94 6.67 25.12
C GLN A 187 -17.44 6.94 25.30
N GLU A 188 -16.99 6.94 26.55
CA GLU A 188 -15.58 7.05 26.86
C GLU A 188 -14.84 5.77 26.48
N GLU A 189 -13.75 5.92 25.74
CA GLU A 189 -12.90 4.83 25.31
C GLU A 189 -11.42 5.13 25.59
N TYR A 190 -10.64 4.07 25.77
CA TYR A 190 -9.20 4.18 25.97
C TYR A 190 -8.46 3.64 24.75
N ARG A 191 -7.65 4.49 24.14
CA ARG A 191 -6.90 4.19 22.91
C ARG A 191 -5.43 4.60 23.08
N CYS A 192 -4.51 3.89 22.46
CA CYS A 192 -3.13 4.34 22.38
C CYS A 192 -3.02 5.62 21.50
N GLU A 193 -1.96 6.38 21.69
CA GLU A 193 -1.71 7.62 20.95
C GLU A 193 -1.79 7.41 19.44
N PHE A 194 -1.17 6.33 18.96
CA PHE A 194 -1.16 5.99 17.53
C PHE A 194 -2.56 5.74 16.96
N CYS A 195 -3.37 4.90 17.60
CA CYS A 195 -4.73 4.64 17.14
C CYS A 195 -5.62 5.89 17.22
N ASN A 196 -5.44 6.73 18.24
CA ASN A 196 -6.17 7.97 18.33
C ASN A 196 -5.80 8.97 17.21
N SER A 197 -4.52 9.03 16.84
CA SER A 197 -4.05 9.85 15.71
C SER A 197 -4.53 9.31 14.36
N LEU A 198 -4.63 7.98 14.19
CA LEU A 198 -5.19 7.36 12.97
C LEU A 198 -6.66 7.72 12.75
N ILE A 199 -7.46 7.76 13.81
CA ILE A 199 -8.88 8.13 13.69
C ILE A 199 -9.02 9.58 13.23
N LYS A 200 -8.21 10.49 13.76
CA LYS A 200 -8.17 11.88 13.29
C LYS A 200 -7.74 11.95 11.82
N LEU A 201 -6.69 11.23 11.44
CA LEU A 201 -6.24 11.15 10.04
C LEU A 201 -7.33 10.65 9.10
N SER A 202 -8.20 9.74 9.54
CA SER A 202 -9.29 9.22 8.72
C SER A 202 -10.25 10.29 8.20
N ASP A 203 -10.59 11.26 9.05
CA ASP A 203 -11.43 12.38 8.67
C ASP A 203 -10.64 13.37 7.79
N ASP A 204 -9.36 13.57 8.09
CA ASP A 204 -8.48 14.43 7.31
C ASP A 204 -8.23 13.90 5.88
N ILE A 205 -8.10 12.59 5.69
CA ILE A 205 -7.91 11.97 4.36
C ILE A 205 -9.04 12.36 3.40
N LEU A 206 -10.27 12.50 3.88
CA LEU A 206 -11.41 12.87 3.04
C LEU A 206 -11.47 14.37 2.73
N ASN A 207 -11.02 15.21 3.66
CA ASN A 207 -11.24 16.65 3.64
C ASN A 207 -9.99 17.47 3.31
N LYS A 208 -8.79 16.88 3.43
CA LYS A 208 -7.51 17.56 3.19
C LYS A 208 -6.85 17.04 1.92
N GLU A 209 -6.18 17.94 1.20
CA GLU A 209 -5.46 17.62 -0.02
C GLU A 209 -3.96 17.41 0.21
N PHE A 210 -3.41 17.94 1.31
CA PHE A 210 -1.97 17.95 1.58
C PHE A 210 -1.62 17.26 2.89
N PHE A 211 -0.48 16.60 2.89
CA PHE A 211 0.07 15.86 4.03
C PHE A 211 1.54 16.25 4.18
N ALA A 212 1.83 17.06 5.19
CA ALA A 212 3.19 17.53 5.47
C ALA A 212 3.92 16.57 6.40
N VAL A 213 5.19 16.31 6.08
CA VAL A 213 6.14 15.63 6.96
C VAL A 213 6.95 16.69 7.69
N LEU A 214 6.89 16.67 9.01
CA LEU A 214 7.58 17.60 9.89
C LEU A 214 8.55 16.83 10.78
N LYS A 215 9.75 17.35 10.96
CA LYS A 215 10.72 16.86 11.93
C LYS A 215 10.55 17.62 13.23
N THR A 216 9.71 17.09 14.13
CA THR A 216 9.27 17.81 15.33
C THR A 216 9.11 16.88 16.53
N THR A 217 9.37 17.42 17.72
CA THR A 217 9.11 16.77 19.00
C THR A 217 7.68 16.99 19.49
N GLN A 218 6.93 17.90 18.88
CA GLN A 218 5.54 18.17 19.23
C GLN A 218 4.65 16.94 18.96
N LYS A 219 3.62 16.73 19.79
CA LYS A 219 2.71 15.57 19.67
C LYS A 219 1.65 15.73 18.56
N ALA A 220 1.77 16.70 17.67
CA ALA A 220 0.86 16.88 16.54
C ALA A 220 1.10 15.85 15.44
N GLY A 221 0.03 15.27 14.86
CA GLY A 221 0.12 14.33 13.76
C GLY A 221 0.48 12.89 14.16
N ILE A 222 0.75 12.05 13.17
CA ILE A 222 1.11 10.64 13.33
C ILE A 222 2.61 10.46 13.23
N LYS A 223 3.17 9.61 14.07
CA LYS A 223 4.60 9.27 14.08
C LYS A 223 5.02 8.59 12.78
N LEU A 224 6.16 9.01 12.25
CA LEU A 224 6.93 8.39 11.18
C LEU A 224 8.35 8.10 11.66
N PRO A 225 9.13 7.25 10.97
CA PRO A 225 10.56 7.04 11.28
C PRO A 225 11.37 8.34 11.25
N PHE A 226 12.59 8.27 11.76
CA PHE A 226 13.60 9.35 11.73
C PHE A 226 13.19 10.65 12.44
N GLY A 227 12.34 10.55 13.48
CA GLY A 227 11.87 11.71 14.25
C GLY A 227 10.84 12.56 13.52
N CYS A 228 10.26 12.03 12.47
CA CYS A 228 9.27 12.72 11.66
C CYS A 228 7.84 12.45 12.12
N ARG A 229 6.94 13.35 11.73
CA ARG A 229 5.48 13.23 11.92
C ARG A 229 4.72 13.68 10.70
N LEU A 230 3.61 13.00 10.40
CA LEU A 230 2.69 13.34 9.33
C LEU A 230 1.56 14.20 9.86
N VAL A 231 1.31 15.33 9.22
CA VAL A 231 0.22 16.27 9.53
C VAL A 231 -0.58 16.55 8.26
N ALA A 232 -1.90 16.46 8.35
CA ALA A 232 -2.78 16.82 7.24
C ALA A 232 -3.02 18.34 7.24
N ASP A 233 -2.99 18.96 6.05
CA ASP A 233 -3.08 20.40 5.88
C ASP A 233 -3.98 20.81 4.71
N ASP A 234 -4.36 22.07 4.73
CA ASP A 234 -4.81 22.79 3.54
C ASP A 234 -3.65 23.58 2.89
N ALA A 235 -3.88 24.07 1.67
CA ALA A 235 -2.86 24.75 0.90
C ALA A 235 -2.26 26.00 1.59
N ASN A 236 -3.07 26.74 2.36
CA ASN A 236 -2.60 27.97 3.02
C ASN A 236 -1.73 27.63 4.24
N SER A 237 -2.19 26.70 5.07
CA SER A 237 -1.42 26.22 6.22
C SER A 237 -0.10 25.57 5.81
N LEU A 238 -0.10 24.79 4.74
CA LEU A 238 1.10 24.18 4.21
C LEU A 238 2.10 25.24 3.71
N LYS A 239 1.66 26.25 2.94
CA LYS A 239 2.51 27.36 2.50
C LYS A 239 3.15 28.11 3.66
N GLN A 240 2.41 28.30 4.74
CA GLN A 240 2.94 28.94 5.94
C GLN A 240 4.04 28.08 6.58
N LYS A 241 3.80 26.77 6.74
CA LYS A 241 4.83 25.84 7.26
C LYS A 241 6.08 25.80 6.41
N MET A 242 5.96 25.81 5.09
CA MET A 242 7.09 25.85 4.16
C MET A 242 7.93 27.12 4.32
N LYS A 243 7.32 28.26 4.67
CA LYS A 243 8.01 29.53 4.83
C LYS A 243 8.63 29.72 6.22
N ASP A 244 7.90 29.35 7.25
CA ASP A 244 8.17 29.80 8.62
C ASP A 244 8.74 28.68 9.50
N SER A 245 8.72 27.43 9.05
CA SER A 245 9.11 26.31 9.87
C SER A 245 10.41 25.66 9.41
N CYS A 246 11.43 25.70 10.25
CA CYS A 246 12.62 24.87 10.07
C CYS A 246 12.34 23.36 10.30
N GLU A 247 11.15 23.01 10.76
CA GLU A 247 10.70 21.63 10.96
C GLU A 247 10.13 20.99 9.69
N TYR A 248 9.78 21.78 8.66
CA TYR A 248 9.24 21.24 7.40
C TYR A 248 10.30 20.43 6.65
N VAL A 249 9.96 19.20 6.27
CA VAL A 249 10.83 18.30 5.52
C VAL A 249 10.35 18.16 4.08
N ARG A 250 9.10 17.69 3.90
CA ARG A 250 8.49 17.48 2.58
C ARG A 250 6.97 17.42 2.70
N SER A 251 6.29 17.36 1.58
CA SER A 251 4.85 17.16 1.56
C SER A 251 4.39 16.24 0.44
N TYR A 252 3.27 15.59 0.67
CA TYR A 252 2.53 14.77 -0.29
C TYR A 252 1.19 15.42 -0.58
N CYS A 253 0.70 15.27 -1.82
CA CYS A 253 -0.62 15.78 -2.19
C CYS A 253 -1.41 14.73 -2.96
N LYS A 254 -2.74 14.74 -2.77
CA LYS A 254 -3.65 13.85 -3.48
C LYS A 254 -4.53 14.63 -4.42
N GLY A 255 -4.29 15.34 -5.30
CA GLY A 255 -5.20 16.06 -6.21
C GLY A 255 -4.57 17.17 -7.01
N LYS A 256 -3.85 18.08 -6.38
CA LYS A 256 -3.22 19.22 -7.05
C LYS A 256 -1.72 19.19 -6.91
N LEU A 257 -1.04 19.29 -8.06
CA LEU A 257 0.42 19.18 -8.16
C LEU A 257 1.21 20.39 -7.65
N ASN A 258 0.63 21.59 -7.60
CA ASN A 258 1.40 22.82 -7.38
C ASN A 258 0.85 23.69 -6.26
N ILE A 259 1.75 24.07 -5.37
CA ILE A 259 1.54 25.12 -4.38
C ILE A 259 2.56 26.24 -4.65
N GLY A 260 2.31 27.03 -5.70
CA GLY A 260 3.22 28.12 -6.07
C GLY A 260 4.58 27.60 -6.56
N GLN A 261 5.67 28.00 -5.87
CA GLN A 261 7.05 27.59 -6.21
C GLN A 261 7.45 26.26 -5.58
N ASP A 262 6.66 25.75 -4.62
CA ASP A 262 6.97 24.53 -3.90
C ASP A 262 6.26 23.33 -4.53
N ILE A 263 6.98 22.22 -4.63
CA ILE A 263 6.50 20.98 -5.23
C ILE A 263 6.20 19.96 -4.14
N SER A 264 4.95 19.53 -4.07
CA SER A 264 4.57 18.36 -3.29
C SER A 264 4.63 17.10 -4.15
N SER A 265 5.07 15.99 -3.57
CA SER A 265 4.99 14.69 -4.26
C SER A 265 3.53 14.28 -4.45
N HIS A 266 3.12 14.06 -5.69
CA HIS A 266 1.75 13.66 -5.99
C HIS A 266 1.55 12.17 -5.73
N LEU A 267 0.50 11.85 -4.97
CA LEU A 267 0.06 10.48 -4.71
C LEU A 267 -1.32 10.25 -5.33
N TRP A 268 -1.42 9.24 -6.15
CA TRP A 268 -2.71 8.71 -6.56
C TRP A 268 -3.29 7.89 -5.41
N VAL A 269 -4.55 8.15 -5.05
CA VAL A 269 -5.22 7.48 -3.93
C VAL A 269 -6.62 7.04 -4.34
N GLY A 270 -6.93 5.77 -4.15
CA GLY A 270 -8.29 5.26 -4.22
C GLY A 270 -9.04 5.68 -2.96
N ASP A 271 -9.75 6.80 -3.01
CA ASP A 271 -10.42 7.40 -1.85
C ASP A 271 -11.94 7.54 -2.00
N TYR A 272 -12.53 6.90 -3.01
CA TYR A 272 -13.97 6.90 -3.16
C TYR A 272 -14.67 6.34 -1.92
N HIS A 273 -15.68 7.03 -1.45
CA HIS A 273 -16.49 6.64 -0.30
C HIS A 273 -17.96 7.01 -0.50
N ALA A 274 -18.83 6.18 0.06
CA ALA A 274 -20.25 6.48 0.17
C ALA A 274 -20.48 7.70 1.05
N LYS A 275 -21.59 8.39 0.83
CA LYS A 275 -21.98 9.57 1.64
C LYS A 275 -22.05 9.23 3.13
N ASN A 276 -22.55 8.03 3.44
CA ASN A 276 -22.63 7.46 4.78
C ASN A 276 -21.64 6.30 4.89
N ASN A 277 -20.71 6.38 5.83
CA ASN A 277 -19.62 5.44 6.02
C ASN A 277 -19.83 4.45 7.18
N GLN A 278 -21.05 4.36 7.72
CA GLN A 278 -21.39 3.38 8.75
C GLN A 278 -21.97 2.12 8.09
N THR A 279 -21.60 0.96 8.60
CA THR A 279 -22.00 -0.33 8.01
C THR A 279 -23.50 -0.56 8.00
N ASP A 280 -24.22 -0.09 9.04
CA ASP A 280 -25.67 -0.19 9.14
C ASP A 280 -26.39 0.70 8.09
N GLU A 281 -25.84 1.88 7.80
CA GLU A 281 -26.40 2.75 6.77
C GLU A 281 -26.10 2.26 5.36
N LEU A 282 -24.92 1.66 5.13
CA LEU A 282 -24.61 0.95 3.89
C LEU A 282 -25.57 -0.20 3.67
N ALA A 283 -25.84 -1.02 4.70
CA ALA A 283 -26.79 -2.10 4.62
C ALA A 283 -28.24 -1.64 4.32
N LYS A 284 -28.68 -0.55 4.94
CA LYS A 284 -30.00 0.06 4.68
C LYS A 284 -30.15 0.62 3.28
N SER A 285 -29.04 1.00 2.63
CA SER A 285 -29.06 1.52 1.27
C SER A 285 -29.15 0.42 0.19
N SER A 286 -29.00 -0.85 0.56
CA SER A 286 -29.08 -1.97 -0.37
C SER A 286 -30.52 -2.29 -0.79
N THR A 287 -30.68 -2.91 -1.96
CA THR A 287 -31.96 -3.32 -2.49
C THR A 287 -32.33 -4.71 -1.95
N GLY A 288 -33.58 -4.87 -1.48
CA GLY A 288 -34.07 -6.14 -0.96
C GLY A 288 -33.66 -6.37 0.50
N ILE A 289 -32.72 -7.28 0.76
CA ILE A 289 -32.24 -7.59 2.12
C ILE A 289 -31.20 -6.55 2.57
N SER A 290 -31.32 -6.05 3.80
CA SER A 290 -30.34 -5.12 4.38
C SER A 290 -29.07 -5.86 4.76
N ARG A 291 -28.07 -5.86 3.86
CA ARG A 291 -26.78 -6.50 4.04
C ARG A 291 -25.67 -5.63 3.47
N ILE A 292 -24.47 -5.80 3.99
CA ILE A 292 -23.24 -5.31 3.39
C ILE A 292 -22.57 -6.44 2.60
N ALA A 293 -21.80 -6.08 1.60
CA ALA A 293 -20.82 -6.98 1.02
C ALA A 293 -19.40 -6.41 1.17
N VAL A 294 -18.46 -7.34 1.25
CA VAL A 294 -17.03 -7.09 1.27
C VAL A 294 -16.45 -7.76 0.04
N LEU A 295 -15.68 -7.02 -0.74
CA LEU A 295 -14.97 -7.52 -1.91
C LEU A 295 -13.49 -7.31 -1.73
N ARG A 296 -12.72 -8.35 -2.05
CA ARG A 296 -11.30 -8.26 -2.33
C ARG A 296 -11.04 -8.78 -3.74
N ALA A 297 -10.25 -8.04 -4.49
CA ALA A 297 -9.83 -8.42 -5.83
C ALA A 297 -8.35 -8.16 -6.02
N ASP A 298 -7.69 -8.98 -6.82
CA ASP A 298 -6.26 -8.91 -7.08
C ASP A 298 -5.93 -9.39 -8.51
N VAL A 299 -4.90 -8.82 -9.11
CA VAL A 299 -4.49 -9.14 -10.49
C VAL A 299 -3.84 -10.51 -10.53
N ASP A 300 -4.28 -11.33 -11.50
CA ASP A 300 -3.77 -12.68 -11.67
C ASP A 300 -2.35 -12.69 -12.26
N ASN A 301 -1.47 -13.53 -11.71
CA ASN A 301 -0.13 -13.79 -12.22
C ASN A 301 0.74 -12.55 -12.46
N LEU A 302 0.56 -11.48 -11.68
CA LEU A 302 1.26 -10.21 -11.88
C LEU A 302 2.78 -10.35 -11.82
N GLY A 303 3.32 -11.19 -10.93
CA GLY A 303 4.76 -11.48 -10.86
C GLY A 303 5.31 -12.04 -12.18
N HIS A 304 4.55 -12.92 -12.84
CA HIS A 304 4.90 -13.43 -14.17
C HIS A 304 4.80 -12.33 -15.23
N ALA A 305 3.77 -11.49 -15.18
CA ALA A 305 3.60 -10.37 -16.10
C ALA A 305 4.76 -9.36 -16.03
N PHE A 306 5.32 -9.12 -14.84
CA PHE A 306 6.49 -8.23 -14.69
C PHE A 306 7.78 -8.81 -15.25
N VAL A 307 7.96 -10.13 -15.18
CA VAL A 307 9.19 -10.79 -15.61
C VAL A 307 9.14 -11.19 -17.09
N SER A 308 7.97 -11.58 -17.62
CA SER A 308 7.82 -12.12 -18.99
C SER A 308 6.58 -11.64 -19.74
N GLY A 309 5.72 -10.82 -19.14
CA GLY A 309 4.45 -10.39 -19.72
C GLY A 309 4.55 -9.50 -20.96
N VAL A 310 5.73 -9.07 -21.36
CA VAL A 310 6.03 -8.36 -22.61
C VAL A 310 6.70 -9.26 -23.65
N ASP A 311 6.72 -10.57 -23.40
CA ASP A 311 7.15 -11.57 -24.36
C ASP A 311 6.13 -11.64 -25.51
N ARG A 312 6.59 -11.62 -26.76
CA ARG A 312 5.77 -11.64 -27.95
C ARG A 312 6.33 -12.66 -28.95
N ASP A 313 5.46 -13.47 -29.49
CA ASP A 313 5.81 -14.53 -30.45
C ASP A 313 6.56 -14.01 -31.69
N ASP A 314 6.28 -12.76 -32.11
CA ASP A 314 6.89 -12.12 -33.27
C ASP A 314 8.27 -11.49 -33.00
N CYS A 315 8.61 -11.19 -31.75
CA CYS A 315 9.80 -10.43 -31.38
C CYS A 315 10.66 -11.11 -30.30
N GLY A 316 10.22 -12.26 -29.76
CA GLY A 316 10.85 -12.93 -28.63
C GLY A 316 10.92 -12.01 -27.40
N ARG A 317 11.85 -12.29 -26.48
CA ARG A 317 12.04 -11.54 -25.23
C ARG A 317 12.71 -10.17 -25.39
N LYS A 318 12.84 -9.66 -26.59
CA LYS A 318 13.49 -8.36 -26.88
C LYS A 318 12.90 -7.19 -26.08
N TYR A 319 11.63 -7.26 -25.71
CA TYR A 319 10.93 -6.20 -24.98
C TYR A 319 10.82 -6.46 -23.47
N VAL A 320 11.36 -7.54 -22.95
CA VAL A 320 11.46 -7.81 -21.52
C VAL A 320 12.58 -6.94 -20.95
N THR A 321 12.25 -5.75 -20.48
CA THR A 321 13.21 -4.75 -20.01
C THR A 321 12.65 -3.98 -18.82
N LEU A 322 13.53 -3.44 -17.98
CA LEU A 322 13.17 -2.66 -16.81
C LEU A 322 12.22 -1.50 -17.12
N SER A 323 12.41 -0.79 -18.24
CA SER A 323 11.56 0.32 -18.64
C SER A 323 10.11 -0.12 -18.97
N ARG A 324 9.94 -1.29 -19.55
CA ARG A 324 8.62 -1.85 -19.85
C ARG A 324 7.92 -2.30 -18.56
N THR A 325 8.64 -2.98 -17.68
CA THR A 325 8.14 -3.34 -16.35
C THR A 325 7.71 -2.10 -15.56
N ALA A 326 8.52 -1.04 -15.55
CA ALA A 326 8.19 0.21 -14.89
C ALA A 326 6.94 0.87 -15.50
N SER A 327 6.80 0.83 -16.83
CA SER A 327 5.62 1.37 -17.52
C SER A 327 4.35 0.61 -17.15
N LEU A 328 4.37 -0.73 -17.23
CA LEU A 328 3.24 -1.59 -16.84
C LEU A 328 2.81 -1.32 -15.39
N SER A 329 3.78 -1.27 -14.50
CA SER A 329 3.54 -1.01 -13.09
C SER A 329 2.88 0.34 -12.81
N ARG A 330 3.34 1.41 -13.48
CA ARG A 330 2.73 2.74 -13.36
C ARG A 330 1.29 2.75 -13.90
N GLN A 331 1.03 2.04 -14.99
CA GLN A 331 -0.32 1.92 -15.56
C GLN A 331 -1.26 1.19 -14.59
N LEU A 332 -0.82 0.08 -14.00
CA LEU A 332 -1.62 -0.64 -12.99
C LEU A 332 -1.90 0.22 -11.77
N SER A 333 -0.88 0.90 -11.24
CA SER A 333 -1.08 1.85 -10.13
C SER A 333 -2.06 2.96 -10.49
N LEU A 334 -2.02 3.47 -11.71
CA LEU A 334 -2.97 4.48 -12.19
C LEU A 334 -4.39 3.90 -12.24
N PHE A 335 -4.58 2.67 -12.71
CA PHE A 335 -5.87 2.01 -12.74
C PHE A 335 -6.46 1.85 -11.33
N PHE A 336 -5.73 1.21 -10.42
CA PHE A 336 -6.24 0.92 -9.08
C PHE A 336 -6.31 2.14 -8.16
N LYS A 337 -5.46 3.14 -8.33
CA LYS A 337 -5.44 4.33 -7.45
C LYS A 337 -6.22 5.53 -8.00
N HIS A 338 -6.39 5.64 -9.31
CA HIS A 338 -7.08 6.78 -9.93
C HIS A 338 -8.37 6.37 -10.64
N HIS A 339 -8.29 5.47 -11.64
CA HIS A 339 -9.45 5.11 -12.44
C HIS A 339 -10.54 4.41 -11.64
N ILE A 340 -10.20 3.66 -10.59
CA ILE A 340 -11.16 3.01 -9.71
C ILE A 340 -12.18 3.99 -9.10
N ASN A 341 -11.74 5.20 -8.75
CA ASN A 341 -12.64 6.24 -8.24
C ASN A 341 -13.71 6.63 -9.27
N SER A 342 -13.32 6.68 -10.56
CA SER A 342 -14.23 6.96 -11.66
C SER A 342 -15.19 5.79 -11.93
N ILE A 343 -14.71 4.56 -11.88
CA ILE A 343 -15.54 3.35 -12.03
C ILE A 343 -16.63 3.29 -10.96
N LEU A 344 -16.29 3.62 -9.71
CA LEU A 344 -17.24 3.67 -8.61
C LEU A 344 -18.23 4.85 -8.72
N LYS A 345 -17.77 5.99 -9.22
CA LYS A 345 -18.59 7.19 -9.39
C LYS A 345 -19.55 7.10 -10.56
N ASN A 346 -19.14 6.46 -11.65
CA ASN A 346 -19.84 6.41 -12.94
C ASN A 346 -20.13 4.95 -13.32
N GLY A 347 -20.64 4.14 -12.40
CA GLY A 347 -20.94 2.74 -12.67
C GLY A 347 -21.91 2.55 -13.85
N THR A 348 -21.75 1.45 -14.57
CA THR A 348 -22.58 1.11 -15.76
C THR A 348 -23.47 -0.09 -15.52
N TYR A 349 -23.10 -1.00 -14.60
CA TYR A 349 -23.83 -2.22 -14.33
C TYR A 349 -24.66 -2.11 -13.04
N GLY A 350 -25.84 -2.71 -13.03
CA GLY A 350 -26.74 -2.80 -11.87
C GLY A 350 -27.68 -1.61 -11.67
N ASN A 351 -28.42 -1.63 -10.57
CA ASN A 351 -29.30 -0.54 -10.15
C ASN A 351 -28.50 0.60 -9.57
N ILE A 352 -27.96 1.43 -10.41
CA ILE A 352 -27.25 2.62 -9.97
C ILE A 352 -28.27 3.59 -9.36
N SER A 353 -27.97 4.13 -8.19
CA SER A 353 -28.80 5.17 -7.59
C SER A 353 -29.07 6.30 -8.60
N LYS A 354 -30.17 7.04 -8.46
CA LYS A 354 -30.49 8.18 -9.35
C LYS A 354 -29.36 9.21 -9.46
N SER A 355 -28.41 9.20 -8.53
CA SER A 355 -27.21 10.04 -8.53
C SER A 355 -26.04 9.45 -9.31
N GLY A 356 -26.13 8.24 -9.87
CA GLY A 356 -25.05 7.52 -10.53
C GLY A 356 -23.94 7.02 -9.60
N LYS A 357 -24.06 7.24 -8.28
CA LYS A 357 -23.04 6.91 -7.27
C LYS A 357 -23.38 5.61 -6.57
N ARG A 358 -22.38 4.79 -6.31
CA ARG A 358 -22.50 3.54 -5.55
C ARG A 358 -22.31 3.77 -4.05
N ASN A 359 -23.06 3.03 -3.23
CA ASN A 359 -22.92 3.02 -1.79
C ASN A 359 -21.79 2.06 -1.37
N ILE A 360 -20.60 2.37 -1.81
CA ILE A 360 -19.36 1.62 -1.57
C ILE A 360 -18.33 2.57 -0.98
N SER A 361 -17.46 2.04 -0.16
CA SER A 361 -16.27 2.75 0.33
C SER A 361 -15.03 1.92 0.07
N ILE A 362 -14.03 2.53 -0.57
CA ILE A 362 -12.70 1.93 -0.69
C ILE A 362 -12.07 1.98 0.70
N VAL A 363 -11.64 0.82 1.16
CA VAL A 363 -10.81 0.67 2.36
C VAL A 363 -9.34 0.70 1.99
N TYR A 364 -9.01 -0.01 0.93
CA TYR A 364 -7.68 -0.12 0.38
C TYR A 364 -7.74 -0.28 -1.13
N SER A 365 -6.82 0.37 -1.83
CA SER A 365 -6.60 0.19 -3.25
C SER A 365 -5.11 0.41 -3.53
N GLY A 366 -4.42 -0.67 -3.83
CA GLY A 366 -2.96 -0.73 -4.00
C GLY A 366 -2.51 -0.61 -5.44
N GLY A 367 -1.36 -1.21 -5.74
CA GLY A 367 -0.82 -1.28 -7.11
C GLY A 367 -1.53 -2.32 -7.98
N ASP A 368 -2.10 -3.35 -7.39
CA ASP A 368 -2.65 -4.53 -8.05
C ASP A 368 -3.88 -5.11 -7.36
N ASP A 369 -4.16 -4.72 -6.13
CA ASP A 369 -5.27 -5.24 -5.35
C ASP A 369 -6.21 -4.14 -4.85
N VAL A 370 -7.42 -4.51 -4.54
CA VAL A 370 -8.45 -3.62 -4.02
C VAL A 370 -9.31 -4.32 -2.97
N PHE A 371 -9.67 -3.56 -1.93
CA PHE A 371 -10.59 -3.99 -0.89
C PHE A 371 -11.66 -2.93 -0.69
N VAL A 372 -12.91 -3.31 -0.88
CA VAL A 372 -14.06 -2.41 -0.71
C VAL A 372 -15.13 -3.01 0.18
N VAL A 373 -15.91 -2.14 0.81
CA VAL A 373 -17.09 -2.48 1.61
C VAL A 373 -18.25 -1.59 1.19
N GLY A 374 -19.44 -2.16 1.03
CA GLY A 374 -20.60 -1.38 0.59
C GLY A 374 -21.92 -2.13 0.70
N ALA A 375 -22.98 -1.55 0.17
CA ALA A 375 -24.25 -2.22 -0.07
C ALA A 375 -24.02 -3.45 -0.96
N TRP A 376 -24.59 -4.59 -0.61
CA TRP A 376 -24.26 -5.87 -1.27
C TRP A 376 -24.50 -5.85 -2.77
N ASP A 377 -25.60 -5.26 -3.21
CA ASP A 377 -25.99 -5.15 -4.63
C ASP A 377 -25.06 -4.21 -5.42
N ASP A 378 -24.65 -3.10 -4.80
CA ASP A 378 -23.67 -2.16 -5.38
C ASP A 378 -22.28 -2.81 -5.50
N VAL A 379 -21.86 -3.61 -4.51
CA VAL A 379 -20.55 -4.30 -4.54
C VAL A 379 -20.48 -5.35 -5.65
N ILE A 380 -21.54 -6.14 -5.82
CA ILE A 380 -21.61 -7.14 -6.91
C ILE A 380 -21.59 -6.43 -8.27
N SER A 381 -22.38 -5.37 -8.42
CA SER A 381 -22.41 -4.58 -9.64
C SER A 381 -21.06 -3.92 -9.95
N PHE A 382 -20.37 -3.45 -8.90
CA PHE A 382 -19.01 -2.92 -9.05
C PHE A 382 -18.00 -3.99 -9.47
N ALA A 383 -18.10 -5.23 -8.97
CA ALA A 383 -17.21 -6.31 -9.37
C ALA A 383 -17.27 -6.58 -10.88
N VAL A 384 -18.46 -6.51 -11.47
CA VAL A 384 -18.66 -6.66 -12.93
C VAL A 384 -18.01 -5.47 -13.66
N ASP A 385 -18.31 -4.23 -13.26
CA ASP A 385 -17.71 -3.04 -13.89
C ASP A 385 -16.18 -3.03 -13.75
N LEU A 386 -15.65 -3.44 -12.60
CA LEU A 386 -14.21 -3.53 -12.36
C LEU A 386 -13.55 -4.50 -13.35
N THR A 387 -14.14 -5.71 -13.50
CA THR A 387 -13.63 -6.75 -14.39
C THR A 387 -13.67 -6.29 -15.85
N ASP A 388 -14.79 -5.70 -16.30
CA ASP A 388 -14.94 -5.24 -17.67
C ASP A 388 -13.99 -4.06 -17.98
N LYS A 389 -13.89 -3.10 -17.06
CA LYS A 389 -12.97 -1.95 -17.22
C LYS A 389 -11.51 -2.36 -17.12
N PHE A 390 -11.16 -3.34 -16.30
CA PHE A 390 -9.81 -3.87 -16.25
C PHE A 390 -9.43 -4.62 -17.52
N ARG A 391 -10.37 -5.43 -18.06
CA ARG A 391 -10.18 -6.10 -19.36
C ARG A 391 -10.01 -5.10 -20.50
N GLU A 392 -10.82 -4.03 -20.53
CA GLU A 392 -10.69 -2.95 -21.51
C GLU A 392 -9.33 -2.25 -21.38
N PHE A 393 -8.91 -1.94 -20.14
CA PHE A 393 -7.66 -1.24 -19.83
C PHE A 393 -6.41 -2.06 -20.21
N THR A 394 -6.45 -3.38 -20.01
CA THR A 394 -5.34 -4.30 -20.29
C THR A 394 -5.46 -4.96 -21.67
N GLU A 395 -6.45 -4.59 -22.49
CA GLU A 395 -6.76 -5.24 -23.78
C GLU A 395 -6.91 -6.77 -23.64
N GLY A 396 -7.40 -7.23 -22.48
CA GLY A 396 -7.61 -8.64 -22.18
C GLY A 396 -6.35 -9.44 -21.85
N THR A 397 -5.19 -8.80 -21.76
CA THR A 397 -3.91 -9.49 -21.47
C THR A 397 -3.74 -9.89 -20.01
N LEU A 398 -4.41 -9.18 -19.09
CA LEU A 398 -4.41 -9.51 -17.67
C LEU A 398 -5.83 -9.75 -17.17
N THR A 399 -5.96 -10.63 -16.19
CA THR A 399 -7.23 -10.93 -15.52
C THR A 399 -7.18 -10.52 -14.06
N ILE A 400 -8.33 -10.41 -13.43
CA ILE A 400 -8.50 -10.10 -12.03
C ILE A 400 -9.38 -11.16 -11.38
N SER A 401 -8.95 -11.70 -10.26
CA SER A 401 -9.71 -12.62 -9.44
C SER A 401 -10.28 -11.89 -8.23
N ALA A 402 -11.53 -12.22 -7.86
CA ALA A 402 -12.20 -11.57 -6.74
C ALA A 402 -12.88 -12.59 -5.81
N GLY A 403 -12.85 -12.28 -4.52
CA GLY A 403 -13.68 -12.89 -3.48
C GLY A 403 -14.72 -11.90 -2.98
N ILE A 404 -15.98 -12.31 -2.92
CA ILE A 404 -17.09 -11.49 -2.41
C ILE A 404 -17.82 -12.25 -1.32
N GLY A 405 -17.99 -11.63 -0.15
CA GLY A 405 -18.81 -12.14 0.95
C GLY A 405 -19.93 -11.17 1.30
N ILE A 406 -21.12 -11.69 1.59
CA ILE A 406 -22.30 -10.92 2.01
C ILE A 406 -22.56 -11.18 3.49
N TYR A 407 -22.65 -10.09 4.28
CA TYR A 407 -22.69 -10.17 5.73
C TYR A 407 -23.78 -9.31 6.35
N ASP A 408 -24.14 -9.61 7.57
CA ASP A 408 -24.87 -8.68 8.41
C ASP A 408 -23.99 -7.47 8.76
N PHE A 409 -24.57 -6.28 8.83
CA PHE A 409 -23.83 -5.04 9.12
C PHE A 409 -23.13 -5.03 10.48
N SER A 410 -23.57 -5.87 11.42
CA SER A 410 -22.97 -6.04 12.75
C SER A 410 -21.75 -6.97 12.75
N PHE A 411 -21.52 -7.69 11.63
CA PHE A 411 -20.43 -8.65 11.53
C PHE A 411 -19.07 -7.94 11.51
N THR A 412 -18.09 -8.54 12.15
CA THR A 412 -16.76 -7.92 12.31
C THR A 412 -15.99 -7.89 10.99
N ILE A 413 -15.66 -6.71 10.48
CA ILE A 413 -14.98 -6.54 9.18
C ILE A 413 -13.65 -7.29 9.09
N SER A 414 -12.92 -7.46 10.21
CA SER A 414 -11.68 -8.24 10.21
C SER A 414 -11.89 -9.73 9.90
N ILE A 415 -13.04 -10.29 10.30
CA ILE A 415 -13.41 -11.66 9.97
C ILE A 415 -13.85 -11.73 8.51
N CYS A 416 -14.70 -10.79 8.06
CA CYS A 416 -15.07 -10.69 6.66
C CYS A 416 -13.83 -10.64 5.74
N ALA A 417 -12.83 -9.84 6.12
CA ALA A 417 -11.59 -9.71 5.34
C ALA A 417 -10.82 -11.03 5.21
N GLN A 418 -10.77 -11.83 6.28
CA GLN A 418 -10.13 -13.15 6.25
C GLN A 418 -10.91 -14.18 5.40
N GLU A 419 -12.23 -14.08 5.39
CA GLU A 419 -13.08 -14.96 4.59
C GLU A 419 -12.98 -14.62 3.11
N VAL A 420 -13.05 -13.32 2.73
CA VAL A 420 -12.93 -12.92 1.32
C VAL A 420 -11.53 -13.13 0.76
N ASP A 421 -10.49 -13.11 1.60
CA ASP A 421 -9.12 -13.50 1.23
C ASP A 421 -9.06 -14.97 0.78
N LYS A 422 -9.73 -15.86 1.50
CA LYS A 422 -9.84 -17.27 1.10
C LYS A 422 -10.67 -17.45 -0.18
N LEU A 423 -11.74 -16.68 -0.34
CA LEU A 423 -12.58 -16.72 -1.55
C LEU A 423 -11.80 -16.23 -2.78
N GLU A 424 -11.02 -15.15 -2.64
CA GLU A 424 -10.14 -14.64 -3.70
C GLU A 424 -9.07 -15.70 -4.08
N SER A 425 -8.41 -16.29 -3.09
CA SER A 425 -7.46 -17.39 -3.32
C SER A 425 -8.08 -18.59 -4.02
N THR A 426 -9.33 -18.94 -3.70
CA THR A 426 -10.09 -20.00 -4.37
C THR A 426 -10.40 -19.62 -5.82
N SER A 427 -10.79 -18.38 -6.07
CA SER A 427 -11.03 -17.85 -7.42
C SER A 427 -9.77 -17.96 -8.29
N LYS A 428 -8.60 -17.60 -7.77
CA LYS A 428 -7.31 -17.74 -8.47
C LYS A 428 -6.97 -19.19 -8.81
N SER A 429 -7.27 -20.12 -7.91
CA SER A 429 -7.03 -21.55 -8.18
C SER A 429 -7.94 -22.08 -9.28
N TYR A 430 -9.21 -21.63 -9.32
CA TYR A 430 -10.16 -22.01 -10.36
C TYR A 430 -9.75 -21.49 -11.74
N SER A 431 -9.27 -20.28 -11.84
CA SER A 431 -8.77 -19.69 -13.09
C SER A 431 -7.58 -20.45 -13.67
N LYS A 432 -6.67 -20.96 -12.82
CA LYS A 432 -5.55 -21.79 -13.26
C LYS A 432 -6.01 -23.11 -13.87
N HIS A 433 -6.99 -23.78 -13.26
CA HIS A 433 -7.52 -25.05 -13.78
C HIS A 433 -8.31 -24.88 -15.11
N LYS A 434 -8.92 -23.72 -15.33
CA LYS A 434 -9.66 -23.45 -16.58
C LYS A 434 -8.72 -23.28 -17.79
N ASN A 435 -7.51 -22.76 -17.56
CA ASN A 435 -6.49 -22.64 -18.61
C ASN A 435 -5.79 -23.97 -18.93
N ASP A 436 -5.95 -25.00 -18.06
CA ASP A 436 -5.40 -26.36 -18.27
C ASP A 436 -6.40 -27.32 -18.94
N ILE A 437 -7.64 -26.90 -19.21
CA ILE A 437 -8.63 -27.69 -19.94
C ILE A 437 -8.48 -27.35 -21.43
N PRO A 438 -8.01 -28.28 -22.30
CA PRO A 438 -8.04 -28.08 -23.75
C PRO A 438 -9.48 -27.85 -24.20
N GLU A 439 -9.72 -26.90 -25.08
CA GLU A 439 -11.02 -26.64 -25.71
C GLU A 439 -11.62 -27.89 -26.39
#